data_44ac398a49af9d4e2491f7fdd840a43e
#
_entry.id   44ac398a49af9d4e2491f7fdd840a43e
#
_cell.length_a   1.000
_cell.length_b   1.000
_cell.length_c   1.000
_cell.angle_alpha   90.00
_cell.angle_beta   90.00
_cell.angle_gamma   90.00
#
_symmetry.space_group_name_H-M   'P 1'
#
loop_
_entity.id
_entity.type
_entity.pdbx_description
1 polymer ?
#
loop_
_entity_poly.entity_id
_entity_poly.type
_entity_poly.pdbx_seq_one_letter_code
_entity_poly.pdbx_strand_id
1 'polypeptide(L)'
;MKLIHLHIFRKYNRIQNSSRWIQRKIGAIVDPKQKRHAHVGSPELYKRSRDFQIKFLKDMGLIPGDYLLDIGCGTLRGGVPIIHYLEKRHYYGIEKRPDVLEEARKELLASKLTHKTPVLLSEDIASLNLEREFNFVWASSVLIHFKDEILEDCFAFVSSHLSKQGKFYANVNIGNKKDDSWKGFPVVWRTLDFYKKVGSSYGLTVQDIGSRQEFGLASTDDQRMLEISKK
;
A
#
# COMPACT_ATOMS: atom_id res chain seq x y z
N MET A 1 28.76 -15.72 37.98
CA MET A 1 28.01 -16.66 37.10
C MET A 1 26.93 -16.01 36.23
N LYS A 2 26.32 -14.88 36.58
CA LYS A 2 25.23 -14.20 35.76
C LYS A 2 25.70 -13.47 34.49
N LEU A 3 26.96 -13.02 34.41
CA LEU A 3 27.48 -12.28 33.23
C LEU A 3 27.83 -13.16 32.03
N ILE A 4 28.21 -14.41 32.27
CA ILE A 4 28.58 -15.34 31.19
C ILE A 4 27.33 -15.83 30.41
N HIS A 5 26.21 -16.04 31.09
CA HIS A 5 24.95 -16.43 30.47
C HIS A 5 24.40 -15.35 29.51
N LEU A 6 24.55 -14.07 29.88
CA LEU A 6 24.07 -12.93 29.05
C LEU A 6 24.88 -12.80 27.76
N HIS A 7 26.20 -13.12 27.81
CA HIS A 7 27.06 -13.01 26.62
C HIS A 7 26.82 -14.16 25.63
N ILE A 8 26.56 -15.36 26.12
CA ILE A 8 26.22 -16.53 25.29
C ILE A 8 24.86 -16.35 24.62
N PHE A 9 23.87 -15.83 25.36
CA PHE A 9 22.53 -15.58 24.82
C PHE A 9 22.52 -14.47 23.71
N ARG A 10 23.33 -13.42 23.90
CA ARG A 10 23.52 -12.37 22.86
C ARG A 10 24.23 -12.91 21.62
N LYS A 11 25.23 -13.77 21.78
CA LYS A 11 25.96 -14.39 20.67
C LYS A 11 25.09 -15.40 19.92
N TYR A 12 24.25 -16.15 20.60
CA TYR A 12 23.31 -17.12 20.03
C TYR A 12 22.23 -16.43 19.22
N ASN A 13 21.62 -15.33 19.73
CA ASN A 13 20.65 -14.54 19.01
C ASN A 13 21.25 -13.80 17.81
N ARG A 14 22.52 -13.41 17.86
CA ARG A 14 23.23 -12.79 16.74
C ARG A 14 23.52 -13.80 15.62
N ILE A 15 23.80 -15.04 15.96
CA ILE A 15 23.99 -16.15 15.00
C ILE A 15 22.65 -16.56 14.36
N GLN A 16 21.59 -16.66 15.13
CA GLN A 16 20.26 -16.96 14.60
C GLN A 16 19.75 -15.86 13.66
N ASN A 17 19.98 -14.59 14.01
CA ASN A 17 19.60 -13.48 13.15
C ASN A 17 20.46 -13.40 11.88
N SER A 18 21.74 -13.73 11.94
CA SER A 18 22.61 -13.80 10.76
C SER A 18 22.25 -14.99 9.86
N SER A 19 21.91 -16.15 10.41
CA SER A 19 21.48 -17.31 9.61
C SER A 19 20.12 -17.06 8.92
N ARG A 20 19.17 -16.42 9.60
CA ARG A 20 17.90 -16.01 8.98
C ARG A 20 18.09 -14.96 7.87
N TRP A 21 19.03 -14.02 8.06
CA TRP A 21 19.37 -13.04 7.03
C TRP A 21 20.06 -13.69 5.82
N ILE A 22 20.98 -14.63 6.05
CA ILE A 22 21.65 -15.41 5.01
C ILE A 22 20.64 -16.31 4.27
N GLN A 23 19.74 -16.99 4.98
CA GLN A 23 18.68 -17.79 4.36
C GLN A 23 17.72 -16.94 3.54
N ARG A 24 17.38 -15.73 4.01
CA ARG A 24 16.58 -14.76 3.22
C ARG A 24 17.30 -14.29 1.96
N LYS A 25 18.61 -14.00 2.03
CA LYS A 25 19.41 -13.66 0.84
C LYS A 25 19.56 -14.80 -0.14
N ILE A 26 19.82 -16.00 0.35
CA ILE A 26 19.94 -17.20 -0.49
C ILE A 26 18.58 -17.55 -1.12
N GLY A 27 17.50 -17.51 -0.35
CA GLY A 27 16.14 -17.68 -0.87
C GLY A 27 15.75 -16.66 -1.94
N ALA A 28 16.11 -15.38 -1.75
CA ALA A 28 15.87 -14.33 -2.73
C ALA A 28 16.72 -14.46 -4.01
N ILE A 29 17.86 -15.15 -3.92
CA ILE A 29 18.71 -15.45 -5.09
C ILE A 29 18.15 -16.65 -5.87
N VAL A 30 17.50 -17.60 -5.19
CA VAL A 30 17.02 -18.86 -5.76
C VAL A 30 15.58 -18.74 -6.26
N ASP A 31 14.75 -17.87 -5.65
CA ASP A 31 13.35 -17.66 -6.06
C ASP A 31 13.08 -16.19 -6.44
N PRO A 32 12.98 -15.90 -7.75
CA PRO A 32 12.65 -14.55 -8.22
C PRO A 32 11.35 -13.99 -7.65
N LYS A 33 10.40 -14.85 -7.29
CA LYS A 33 9.14 -14.47 -6.67
C LYS A 33 9.33 -13.93 -5.24
N GLN A 34 10.20 -14.57 -4.44
CA GLN A 34 10.52 -14.08 -3.10
C GLN A 34 11.24 -12.72 -3.14
N LYS A 35 12.09 -12.50 -4.14
CA LYS A 35 12.74 -11.19 -4.35
C LYS A 35 11.70 -10.09 -4.60
N ARG A 36 10.75 -10.31 -5.48
CA ARG A 36 9.65 -9.37 -5.76
C ARG A 36 8.82 -9.07 -4.50
N HIS A 37 8.47 -10.11 -3.75
CA HIS A 37 7.67 -9.97 -2.53
C HIS A 37 8.39 -9.20 -1.42
N ALA A 38 9.72 -9.24 -1.36
CA ALA A 38 10.51 -8.53 -0.36
C ALA A 38 10.39 -7.00 -0.45
N HIS A 39 10.05 -6.45 -1.61
CA HIS A 39 9.85 -5.00 -1.80
C HIS A 39 8.59 -4.47 -1.10
N VAL A 40 7.62 -5.31 -0.79
CA VAL A 40 6.30 -4.89 -0.28
C VAL A 40 5.96 -5.46 1.09
N GLY A 41 6.96 -5.84 1.87
CA GLY A 41 6.80 -6.24 3.27
C GLY A 41 7.28 -7.65 3.59
N SER A 42 6.83 -8.20 4.72
CA SER A 42 7.21 -9.53 5.18
C SER A 42 6.56 -10.63 4.34
N PRO A 43 7.31 -11.69 3.97
CA PRO A 43 6.75 -12.84 3.25
C PRO A 43 5.59 -13.53 3.98
N GLU A 44 5.64 -13.58 5.31
CA GLU A 44 4.59 -14.19 6.14
C GLU A 44 3.26 -13.43 6.04
N LEU A 45 3.33 -12.11 5.88
CA LEU A 45 2.14 -11.24 5.75
C LEU A 45 1.70 -11.04 4.30
N TYR A 46 2.49 -11.49 3.33
CA TYR A 46 2.24 -11.22 1.91
C TYR A 46 0.85 -11.68 1.47
N LYS A 47 0.53 -12.96 1.70
CA LYS A 47 -0.75 -13.54 1.29
C LYS A 47 -1.92 -12.89 2.04
N ARG A 48 -1.79 -12.72 3.35
CA ARG A 48 -2.86 -12.11 4.19
C ARG A 48 -3.17 -10.68 3.77
N SER A 49 -2.13 -9.86 3.56
CA SER A 49 -2.30 -8.48 3.10
C SER A 49 -2.85 -8.41 1.68
N ARG A 50 -2.50 -9.36 0.81
CA ARG A 50 -3.05 -9.47 -0.54
C ARG A 50 -4.55 -9.78 -0.51
N ASP A 51 -4.93 -10.83 0.22
CA ASP A 51 -6.29 -11.32 0.27
C ASP A 51 -7.21 -10.30 0.98
N PHE A 52 -6.69 -9.59 1.98
CA PHE A 52 -7.37 -8.48 2.63
C PHE A 52 -7.76 -7.36 1.65
N GLN A 53 -6.84 -6.93 0.79
CA GLN A 53 -7.07 -5.78 -0.08
C GLN A 53 -8.25 -6.01 -1.03
N ILE A 54 -8.28 -7.14 -1.73
CA ILE A 54 -9.38 -7.44 -2.65
C ILE A 54 -10.70 -7.69 -1.90
N LYS A 55 -10.63 -8.36 -0.73
CA LYS A 55 -11.83 -8.57 0.09
C LYS A 55 -12.41 -7.23 0.54
N PHE A 56 -11.59 -6.35 1.13
CA PHE A 56 -12.00 -5.04 1.59
C PHE A 56 -12.66 -4.23 0.46
N LEU A 57 -12.02 -4.12 -0.70
CA LEU A 57 -12.56 -3.36 -1.82
C LEU A 57 -13.91 -3.92 -2.31
N LYS A 58 -14.07 -5.24 -2.35
CA LYS A 58 -15.35 -5.87 -2.71
C LYS A 58 -16.43 -5.63 -1.64
N ASP A 59 -16.08 -5.69 -0.38
CA ASP A 59 -17.00 -5.38 0.73
C ASP A 59 -17.43 -3.90 0.69
N MET A 60 -16.56 -3.00 0.18
CA MET A 60 -16.88 -1.58 -0.06
C MET A 60 -17.60 -1.34 -1.40
N GLY A 61 -17.99 -2.39 -2.12
CA GLY A 61 -18.83 -2.29 -3.30
C GLY A 61 -18.11 -2.27 -4.65
N LEU A 62 -16.79 -2.55 -4.70
CA LEU A 62 -16.06 -2.65 -5.97
C LEU A 62 -16.68 -3.73 -6.87
N ILE A 63 -17.04 -3.37 -8.09
CA ILE A 63 -17.57 -4.28 -9.13
C ILE A 63 -16.58 -4.37 -10.32
N PRO A 64 -16.69 -5.42 -11.17
CA PRO A 64 -15.75 -5.61 -12.29
C PRO A 64 -15.66 -4.45 -13.27
N GLY A 65 -16.76 -3.72 -13.49
CA GLY A 65 -16.85 -2.59 -14.41
C GLY A 65 -16.31 -1.26 -13.86
N ASP A 66 -15.88 -1.20 -12.60
CA ASP A 66 -15.33 0.01 -12.01
C ASP A 66 -13.89 0.29 -12.48
N TYR A 67 -13.57 1.56 -12.65
CA TYR A 67 -12.18 2.00 -12.80
C TYR A 67 -11.54 2.21 -11.43
N LEU A 68 -10.43 1.52 -11.19
CA LEU A 68 -9.68 1.58 -9.94
C LEU A 68 -8.27 2.14 -10.17
N LEU A 69 -7.89 3.10 -9.33
CA LEU A 69 -6.55 3.65 -9.23
C LEU A 69 -5.88 3.15 -7.93
N ASP A 70 -4.75 2.47 -8.05
CA ASP A 70 -3.93 1.96 -6.94
C ASP A 70 -2.69 2.84 -6.77
N ILE A 71 -2.71 3.73 -5.78
CA ILE A 71 -1.61 4.63 -5.44
C ILE A 71 -0.60 3.85 -4.60
N GLY A 72 0.65 3.76 -5.08
CA GLY A 72 1.68 2.94 -4.46
C GLY A 72 1.44 1.45 -4.67
N CYS A 73 1.11 1.04 -5.89
CA CYS A 73 0.77 -0.35 -6.23
C CYS A 73 1.90 -1.36 -5.95
N GLY A 74 3.12 -0.88 -5.72
CA GLY A 74 4.29 -1.70 -5.41
C GLY A 74 4.55 -2.75 -6.49
N THR A 75 4.82 -3.97 -6.07
CA THR A 75 4.99 -5.13 -6.97
C THR A 75 3.67 -5.84 -7.30
N LEU A 76 2.54 -5.16 -7.25
CA LEU A 76 1.18 -5.68 -7.45
C LEU A 76 0.76 -6.75 -6.42
N ARG A 77 1.22 -6.64 -5.17
CA ARG A 77 0.76 -7.57 -4.11
C ARG A 77 -0.77 -7.59 -4.00
N GLY A 78 -1.40 -6.42 -3.87
CA GLY A 78 -2.86 -6.26 -3.94
C GLY A 78 -3.38 -6.22 -5.37
N GLY A 79 -2.57 -5.69 -6.28
CA GLY A 79 -2.95 -5.48 -7.69
C GLY A 79 -3.31 -6.76 -8.44
N VAL A 80 -2.58 -7.87 -8.23
CA VAL A 80 -2.86 -9.14 -8.95
C VAL A 80 -4.31 -9.61 -8.79
N PRO A 81 -4.87 -9.80 -7.58
CA PRO A 81 -6.26 -10.22 -7.45
C PRO A 81 -7.27 -9.14 -7.89
N ILE A 82 -6.92 -7.86 -7.75
CA ILE A 82 -7.77 -6.75 -8.21
C ILE A 82 -7.84 -6.73 -9.74
N ILE A 83 -6.69 -6.82 -10.43
CA ILE A 83 -6.62 -6.91 -11.91
C ILE A 83 -7.38 -8.12 -12.43
N HIS A 84 -7.26 -9.27 -11.75
CA HIS A 84 -8.01 -10.48 -12.12
C HIS A 84 -9.53 -10.24 -12.05
N TYR A 85 -9.99 -9.53 -11.02
CA TYR A 85 -11.40 -9.26 -10.77
C TYR A 85 -11.99 -8.22 -11.73
N LEU A 86 -11.27 -7.13 -11.97
CA LEU A 86 -11.72 -6.02 -12.81
C LEU A 86 -11.76 -6.41 -14.30
N GLU A 87 -12.54 -5.66 -15.06
CA GLU A 87 -12.54 -5.74 -16.52
C GLU A 87 -11.19 -5.31 -17.11
N LYS A 88 -11.01 -5.61 -18.40
CA LYS A 88 -9.80 -5.25 -19.15
C LYS A 88 -9.61 -3.71 -19.16
N ARG A 89 -8.39 -3.23 -18.83
CA ARG A 89 -8.02 -1.81 -18.77
C ARG A 89 -8.70 -1.00 -17.66
N HIS A 90 -9.30 -1.64 -16.65
CA HIS A 90 -9.96 -0.96 -15.54
C HIS A 90 -9.06 -0.77 -14.31
N TYR A 91 -7.84 -1.32 -14.32
CA TYR A 91 -6.85 -1.11 -13.26
C TYR A 91 -5.76 -0.15 -13.70
N TYR A 92 -5.49 0.86 -12.87
CA TYR A 92 -4.39 1.80 -12.98
C TYR A 92 -3.54 1.72 -11.72
N GLY A 93 -2.24 1.52 -11.85
CA GLY A 93 -1.29 1.46 -10.74
C GLY A 93 -0.20 2.51 -10.88
N ILE A 94 0.04 3.27 -9.82
CA ILE A 94 1.14 4.23 -9.74
C ILE A 94 2.14 3.71 -8.71
N GLU A 95 3.42 3.62 -9.08
CA GLU A 95 4.54 3.31 -8.19
C GLU A 95 5.73 4.20 -8.57
N LYS A 96 6.10 5.11 -7.67
CA LYS A 96 7.15 6.12 -7.93
C LYS A 96 8.53 5.51 -8.20
N ARG A 97 8.80 4.30 -7.71
CA ARG A 97 10.09 3.60 -7.87
C ARG A 97 10.08 2.75 -9.14
N PRO A 98 10.85 3.12 -10.19
CA PRO A 98 10.83 2.41 -11.48
C PRO A 98 11.28 0.94 -11.37
N ASP A 99 12.25 0.66 -10.49
CA ASP A 99 12.74 -0.69 -10.23
C ASP A 99 11.67 -1.60 -9.61
N VAL A 100 10.84 -1.06 -8.72
CA VAL A 100 9.70 -1.79 -8.12
C VAL A 100 8.59 -2.01 -9.14
N LEU A 101 8.31 -1.01 -9.99
CA LEU A 101 7.32 -1.13 -11.05
C LEU A 101 7.76 -2.16 -12.11
N GLU A 102 9.04 -2.30 -12.37
CA GLU A 102 9.55 -3.37 -13.25
C GLU A 102 9.30 -4.75 -12.64
N GLU A 103 9.48 -4.92 -11.32
CA GLU A 103 9.09 -6.16 -10.65
C GLU A 103 7.57 -6.40 -10.67
N ALA A 104 6.76 -5.33 -10.65
CA ALA A 104 5.30 -5.41 -10.86
C ALA A 104 4.95 -5.98 -12.24
N ARG A 105 5.64 -5.55 -13.31
CA ARG A 105 5.45 -6.08 -14.67
C ARG A 105 5.78 -7.56 -14.76
N LYS A 106 6.86 -8.00 -14.09
CA LYS A 106 7.23 -9.42 -13.99
C LYS A 106 6.19 -10.24 -13.22
N GLU A 107 5.63 -9.68 -12.14
CA GLU A 107 4.56 -10.33 -11.37
C GLU A 107 3.28 -10.46 -12.21
N LEU A 108 2.92 -9.43 -12.97
CA LEU A 108 1.79 -9.45 -13.90
C LEU A 108 1.95 -10.56 -14.95
N LEU A 109 3.13 -10.69 -15.54
CA LEU A 109 3.46 -11.76 -16.51
C LEU A 109 3.38 -13.14 -15.85
N ALA A 110 4.00 -13.32 -14.69
CA ALA A 110 4.00 -14.58 -13.94
C ALA A 110 2.57 -15.01 -13.51
N SER A 111 1.70 -14.04 -13.27
CA SER A 111 0.28 -14.25 -12.93
C SER A 111 -0.60 -14.49 -14.17
N LYS A 112 -0.04 -14.45 -15.38
CA LYS A 112 -0.75 -14.61 -16.68
C LYS A 112 -1.89 -13.61 -16.88
N LEU A 113 -1.75 -12.38 -16.34
CA LEU A 113 -2.76 -11.32 -16.39
C LEU A 113 -2.46 -10.21 -17.40
N THR A 114 -1.45 -10.36 -18.25
CA THR A 114 -1.10 -9.36 -19.28
C THR A 114 -2.23 -9.07 -20.26
N HIS A 115 -3.11 -10.04 -20.48
CA HIS A 115 -4.32 -9.88 -21.30
C HIS A 115 -5.33 -8.88 -20.73
N LYS A 116 -5.27 -8.60 -19.43
CA LYS A 116 -6.08 -7.57 -18.74
C LYS A 116 -5.60 -6.16 -19.06
N THR A 117 -4.38 -6.00 -19.57
CA THR A 117 -3.78 -4.72 -19.99
C THR A 117 -3.92 -3.59 -18.93
N PRO A 118 -3.52 -3.81 -17.67
CA PRO A 118 -3.52 -2.74 -16.67
C PRO A 118 -2.57 -1.63 -17.09
N VAL A 119 -2.87 -0.38 -16.68
CA VAL A 119 -1.99 0.77 -16.87
C VAL A 119 -1.07 0.87 -15.65
N LEU A 120 0.25 0.84 -15.86
CA LEU A 120 1.25 0.91 -14.79
C LEU A 120 2.21 2.08 -15.07
N LEU A 121 2.23 3.06 -14.16
CA LEU A 121 2.91 4.33 -14.31
C LEU A 121 3.96 4.52 -13.21
N SER A 122 5.13 5.08 -13.60
CA SER A 122 6.21 5.44 -12.68
C SER A 122 6.44 6.95 -12.71
N GLU A 123 5.41 7.69 -12.34
CA GLU A 123 5.42 9.15 -12.38
C GLU A 123 5.13 9.74 -11.01
N ASP A 124 5.51 11.00 -10.81
CA ASP A 124 5.18 11.71 -9.60
C ASP A 124 3.72 12.14 -9.62
N ILE A 125 2.99 11.82 -8.55
CA ILE A 125 1.58 12.13 -8.41
C ILE A 125 1.29 13.65 -8.51
N ALA A 126 2.25 14.49 -8.12
CA ALA A 126 2.14 15.95 -8.18
C ALA A 126 2.09 16.50 -9.62
N SER A 127 2.65 15.77 -10.59
CA SER A 127 2.72 16.19 -12.00
C SER A 127 1.88 15.35 -12.95
N LEU A 128 1.30 14.26 -12.44
CA LEU A 128 0.54 13.32 -13.25
C LEU A 128 -0.87 13.83 -13.52
N ASN A 129 -1.29 13.76 -14.77
CA ASN A 129 -2.68 13.97 -15.18
C ASN A 129 -3.16 12.73 -15.95
N LEU A 130 -4.15 12.05 -15.40
CA LEU A 130 -4.81 10.93 -16.06
C LEU A 130 -6.13 11.44 -16.62
N GLU A 131 -6.27 11.52 -17.92
CA GLU A 131 -7.52 11.98 -18.59
C GLU A 131 -8.69 11.00 -18.31
N ARG A 132 -8.93 10.73 -17.01
CA ARG A 132 -9.92 9.76 -16.55
C ARG A 132 -10.32 10.01 -15.09
N GLU A 133 -11.59 9.81 -14.79
CA GLU A 133 -12.08 9.67 -13.41
C GLU A 133 -12.15 8.21 -12.99
N PHE A 134 -12.03 7.97 -11.67
CA PHE A 134 -12.03 6.66 -11.03
C PHE A 134 -13.20 6.50 -10.07
N ASN A 135 -13.85 5.32 -10.12
CA ASN A 135 -14.87 4.93 -9.15
C ASN A 135 -14.24 4.60 -7.80
N PHE A 136 -13.07 3.96 -7.83
CA PHE A 136 -12.30 3.61 -6.66
C PHE A 136 -10.85 4.13 -6.77
N VAL A 137 -10.39 4.78 -5.71
CA VAL A 137 -8.97 5.04 -5.47
C VAL A 137 -8.57 4.24 -4.23
N TRP A 138 -7.42 3.62 -4.27
CA TRP A 138 -6.89 2.76 -3.22
C TRP A 138 -5.45 3.12 -2.89
N ALA A 139 -5.09 3.16 -1.59
CA ALA A 139 -3.72 3.35 -1.14
C ALA A 139 -3.46 2.50 0.11
N SER A 140 -2.85 1.32 -0.07
CA SER A 140 -2.58 0.39 1.02
C SER A 140 -1.16 0.51 1.55
N SER A 141 -1.02 0.97 2.78
CA SER A 141 0.28 1.20 3.45
C SER A 141 1.16 2.22 2.70
N VAL A 142 0.54 3.28 2.22
CA VAL A 142 1.18 4.35 1.44
C VAL A 142 1.12 5.68 2.18
N LEU A 143 -0.06 6.15 2.57
CA LEU A 143 -0.23 7.45 3.24
C LEU A 143 0.50 7.52 4.57
N ILE A 144 0.74 6.40 5.23
CA ILE A 144 1.57 6.30 6.44
C ILE A 144 3.03 6.74 6.22
N HIS A 145 3.45 6.91 4.97
CA HIS A 145 4.78 7.34 4.55
C HIS A 145 4.79 8.75 3.94
N PHE A 146 3.63 9.39 3.78
CA PHE A 146 3.51 10.69 3.16
C PHE A 146 3.66 11.80 4.19
N LYS A 147 4.72 12.61 4.06
CA LYS A 147 4.81 13.90 4.75
C LYS A 147 3.73 14.84 4.23
N ASP A 148 3.50 15.93 4.94
CA ASP A 148 2.36 16.81 4.74
C ASP A 148 2.25 17.31 3.29
N GLU A 149 3.36 17.75 2.69
CA GLU A 149 3.36 18.24 1.31
C GLU A 149 2.95 17.16 0.30
N ILE A 150 3.49 15.93 0.45
CA ILE A 150 3.16 14.80 -0.44
C ILE A 150 1.70 14.36 -0.24
N LEU A 151 1.20 14.48 0.99
CA LEU A 151 -0.20 14.18 1.29
C LEU A 151 -1.13 15.19 0.62
N GLU A 152 -0.79 16.49 0.65
CA GLU A 152 -1.54 17.55 -0.03
C GLU A 152 -1.56 17.33 -1.54
N ASP A 153 -0.43 17.03 -2.17
CA ASP A 153 -0.35 16.65 -3.60
C ASP A 153 -1.24 15.45 -3.91
N CYS A 154 -1.23 14.43 -3.05
CA CYS A 154 -2.08 13.25 -3.19
C CYS A 154 -3.57 13.61 -3.14
N PHE A 155 -3.99 14.46 -2.20
CA PHE A 155 -5.39 14.87 -2.08
C PHE A 155 -5.83 15.76 -3.23
N ALA A 156 -4.97 16.67 -3.72
CA ALA A 156 -5.20 17.46 -4.90
C ALA A 156 -5.42 16.56 -6.14
N PHE A 157 -4.51 15.61 -6.35
CA PHE A 157 -4.58 14.64 -7.43
C PHE A 157 -5.85 13.78 -7.36
N VAL A 158 -6.17 13.24 -6.17
CA VAL A 158 -7.39 12.44 -5.96
C VAL A 158 -8.63 13.28 -6.23
N SER A 159 -8.68 14.52 -5.75
CA SER A 159 -9.83 15.43 -6.00
C SER A 159 -10.11 15.62 -7.49
N SER A 160 -9.07 15.75 -8.32
CA SER A 160 -9.22 15.94 -9.77
C SER A 160 -9.59 14.67 -10.52
N HIS A 161 -9.27 13.47 -9.97
CA HIS A 161 -9.46 12.20 -10.67
C HIS A 161 -10.53 11.28 -10.05
N LEU A 162 -11.05 11.60 -8.86
CA LEU A 162 -12.14 10.85 -8.26
C LEU A 162 -13.46 11.20 -8.95
N SER A 163 -14.27 10.23 -9.33
CA SER A 163 -15.60 10.48 -9.88
C SER A 163 -16.53 11.06 -8.80
N LYS A 164 -17.63 11.67 -9.20
CA LYS A 164 -18.58 12.33 -8.28
C LYS A 164 -19.08 11.42 -7.17
N GLN A 165 -19.28 10.13 -7.47
CA GLN A 165 -19.72 9.11 -6.51
C GLN A 165 -18.56 8.19 -6.09
N GLY A 166 -17.35 8.48 -6.56
CA GLY A 166 -16.17 7.68 -6.28
C GLY A 166 -15.75 7.73 -4.83
N LYS A 167 -15.01 6.70 -4.42
CA LYS A 167 -14.46 6.55 -3.08
C LYS A 167 -12.96 6.33 -3.12
N PHE A 168 -12.26 7.05 -2.25
CA PHE A 168 -10.85 6.79 -1.99
C PHE A 168 -10.70 6.15 -0.62
N TYR A 169 -10.10 4.97 -0.58
CA TYR A 169 -9.79 4.25 0.65
C TYR A 169 -8.29 4.20 0.88
N ALA A 170 -7.88 4.53 2.10
CA ALA A 170 -6.47 4.49 2.50
C ALA A 170 -6.34 4.13 3.98
N ASN A 171 -5.23 3.52 4.37
CA ASN A 171 -4.91 3.34 5.77
C ASN A 171 -3.85 4.35 6.23
N VAL A 172 -4.02 4.85 7.45
CA VAL A 172 -3.18 5.86 8.09
C VAL A 172 -2.87 5.52 9.55
N ASN A 173 -1.80 6.11 10.08
CA ASN A 173 -1.57 6.13 11.53
C ASN A 173 -2.24 7.38 12.11
N ILE A 174 -3.22 7.21 13.00
CA ILE A 174 -3.86 8.32 13.69
C ILE A 174 -3.21 8.52 15.05
N GLY A 175 -2.84 9.78 15.36
CA GLY A 175 -2.27 10.17 16.65
C GLY A 175 -1.34 11.37 16.55
N ASN A 176 -0.77 11.72 17.73
CA ASN A 176 0.17 12.84 17.89
C ASN A 176 1.61 12.36 18.17
N LYS A 177 1.94 11.13 17.76
CA LYS A 177 3.32 10.63 17.90
C LYS A 177 4.24 11.40 16.98
N LYS A 178 5.50 11.57 17.42
CA LYS A 178 6.55 12.12 16.56
C LYS A 178 6.77 11.20 15.36
N ASP A 179 6.98 11.79 14.19
CA ASP A 179 7.33 11.05 12.98
C ASP A 179 8.62 10.24 13.20
N ASP A 180 8.67 9.06 12.61
CA ASP A 180 9.75 8.08 12.71
C ASP A 180 10.18 7.65 11.30
N SER A 181 11.02 6.65 11.19
CA SER A 181 11.44 6.06 9.93
C SER A 181 11.45 4.53 10.00
N TRP A 182 11.05 3.90 8.92
CA TRP A 182 11.14 2.45 8.75
C TRP A 182 11.84 2.12 7.42
N LYS A 183 13.00 1.48 7.48
CA LYS A 183 13.82 1.14 6.30
C LYS A 183 14.09 2.32 5.36
N GLY A 184 14.28 3.52 5.92
CA GLY A 184 14.52 4.75 5.16
C GLY A 184 13.27 5.47 4.67
N PHE A 185 12.07 4.91 4.88
CA PHE A 185 10.82 5.60 4.60
C PHE A 185 10.32 6.35 5.83
N PRO A 186 9.80 7.58 5.70
CA PRO A 186 9.10 8.24 6.77
C PRO A 186 7.96 7.37 7.31
N VAL A 187 7.68 7.44 8.60
CA VAL A 187 6.45 6.91 9.22
C VAL A 187 5.82 8.05 9.95
N VAL A 188 4.64 8.46 9.50
CA VAL A 188 3.97 9.67 10.00
C VAL A 188 2.74 9.33 10.82
N TRP A 189 2.46 10.19 11.82
CA TRP A 189 1.23 10.18 12.61
C TRP A 189 0.57 11.54 12.51
N ARG A 190 -0.69 11.59 12.16
CA ARG A 190 -1.48 12.82 12.11
C ARG A 190 -2.83 12.57 12.78
N THR A 191 -3.44 13.62 13.30
CA THR A 191 -4.80 13.53 13.86
C THR A 191 -5.83 13.33 12.75
N LEU A 192 -6.99 12.79 13.10
CA LEU A 192 -8.11 12.70 12.15
C LEU A 192 -8.53 14.10 11.64
N ASP A 193 -8.49 15.11 12.51
CA ASP A 193 -8.83 16.49 12.14
C ASP A 193 -7.84 17.09 11.13
N PHE A 194 -6.56 16.70 11.21
CA PHE A 194 -5.58 17.06 10.19
C PHE A 194 -5.99 16.53 8.82
N TYR A 195 -6.31 15.22 8.70
CA TYR A 195 -6.75 14.64 7.43
C TYR A 195 -8.05 15.28 6.93
N LYS A 196 -9.01 15.57 7.83
CA LYS A 196 -10.26 16.27 7.47
C LYS A 196 -9.98 17.68 6.96
N LYS A 197 -9.08 18.42 7.59
CA LYS A 197 -8.69 19.77 7.18
C LYS A 197 -8.05 19.75 5.79
N VAL A 198 -7.06 18.89 5.56
CA VAL A 198 -6.42 18.73 4.24
C VAL A 198 -7.45 18.34 3.19
N GLY A 199 -8.28 17.32 3.44
CA GLY A 199 -9.33 16.91 2.52
C GLY A 199 -10.28 18.05 2.18
N SER A 200 -10.70 18.82 3.18
CA SER A 200 -11.59 19.96 3.01
C SER A 200 -11.02 21.04 2.08
N SER A 201 -9.71 21.28 2.12
CA SER A 201 -9.02 22.25 1.25
C SER A 201 -9.09 21.85 -0.24
N TYR A 202 -9.30 20.58 -0.53
CA TYR A 202 -9.43 20.03 -1.89
C TYR A 202 -10.87 19.57 -2.23
N GLY A 203 -11.88 20.03 -1.47
CA GLY A 203 -13.29 19.69 -1.73
C GLY A 203 -13.63 18.22 -1.42
N LEU A 204 -12.85 17.59 -0.54
CA LEU A 204 -13.06 16.21 -0.11
C LEU A 204 -13.59 16.13 1.32
N THR A 205 -14.40 15.12 1.59
CA THR A 205 -14.83 14.71 2.94
C THR A 205 -14.01 13.51 3.36
N VAL A 206 -13.53 13.48 4.60
CA VAL A 206 -12.73 12.38 5.17
C VAL A 206 -13.45 11.80 6.38
N GLN A 207 -13.63 10.48 6.40
CA GLN A 207 -14.23 9.73 7.49
C GLN A 207 -13.29 8.61 7.94
N ASP A 208 -13.15 8.41 9.25
CA ASP A 208 -12.55 7.21 9.83
C ASP A 208 -13.64 6.14 9.91
N ILE A 209 -13.45 5.04 9.19
CA ILE A 209 -14.43 3.95 9.08
C ILE A 209 -14.07 2.72 9.91
N GLY A 210 -12.98 2.76 10.68
CA GLY A 210 -12.57 1.65 11.55
C GLY A 210 -11.11 1.26 11.39
N SER A 211 -10.66 0.30 12.15
CA SER A 211 -9.31 -0.26 12.08
C SER A 211 -9.21 -1.34 10.99
N ARG A 212 -7.99 -1.60 10.54
CA ARG A 212 -7.73 -2.72 9.61
C ARG A 212 -8.12 -4.08 10.19
N GLN A 213 -8.04 -4.23 11.54
CA GLN A 213 -8.45 -5.45 12.25
C GLN A 213 -9.97 -5.65 12.18
N GLU A 214 -10.75 -4.59 12.33
CA GLU A 214 -12.23 -4.65 12.22
C GLU A 214 -12.66 -5.09 10.82
N PHE A 215 -11.87 -4.80 9.79
CA PHE A 215 -12.06 -5.29 8.42
C PHE A 215 -11.39 -6.64 8.16
N GLY A 216 -10.87 -7.32 9.19
CA GLY A 216 -10.39 -8.71 9.10
C GLY A 216 -8.91 -8.88 8.74
N LEU A 217 -8.09 -7.81 8.74
CA LEU A 217 -6.64 -7.96 8.66
C LEU A 217 -6.09 -8.22 10.07
N ALA A 218 -5.72 -9.45 10.38
CA ALA A 218 -5.01 -9.72 11.61
C ALA A 218 -3.59 -9.09 11.54
N SER A 219 -3.46 -7.92 12.14
CA SER A 219 -2.26 -7.09 12.23
C SER A 219 -2.06 -6.66 13.68
N THR A 220 -0.84 -6.30 14.05
CA THR A 220 -0.51 -5.72 15.37
C THR A 220 -0.45 -4.19 15.33
N ASP A 221 -0.68 -3.59 14.16
CA ASP A 221 -0.74 -2.13 14.02
C ASP A 221 -2.17 -1.62 14.22
N ASP A 222 -2.29 -0.42 14.78
CA ASP A 222 -3.57 0.27 15.02
C ASP A 222 -3.95 1.20 13.85
N GLN A 223 -3.57 0.84 12.62
CA GLN A 223 -3.86 1.68 11.46
C GLN A 223 -5.35 1.76 11.20
N ARG A 224 -5.81 3.00 10.99
CA ARG A 224 -7.22 3.30 10.69
C ARG A 224 -7.44 3.38 9.20
N MET A 225 -8.60 2.91 8.78
CA MET A 225 -9.07 3.04 7.41
C MET A 225 -9.84 4.35 7.26
N LEU A 226 -9.46 5.14 6.27
CA LEU A 226 -10.19 6.33 5.87
C LEU A 226 -11.01 6.05 4.62
N GLU A 227 -12.25 6.52 4.61
CA GLU A 227 -13.06 6.73 3.41
C GLU A 227 -13.03 8.21 3.06
N ILE A 228 -12.71 8.51 1.81
CA ILE A 228 -12.58 9.87 1.30
C ILE A 228 -13.45 9.98 0.05
N SER A 229 -14.29 11.02 -0.02
CA SER A 229 -15.22 11.24 -1.14
C SER A 229 -15.32 12.72 -1.48
N LYS A 230 -15.79 13.06 -2.68
CA LYS A 230 -16.14 14.45 -3.01
C LYS A 230 -17.30 14.96 -2.13
N LYS A 231 -17.26 16.26 -1.81
CA LYS A 231 -18.35 16.95 -1.08
C LYS A 231 -19.60 17.05 -1.92
#